data_8a44b93e0a15219b649629b9bcb0714e
#
_entry.id   8a44b93e0a15219b649629b9bcb0714e
#
_cell.length_a   1.000
_cell.length_b   1.000
_cell.length_c   1.000
_cell.angle_alpha   90.00
_cell.angle_beta   90.00
_cell.angle_gamma   90.00
#
_symmetry.space_group_name_H-M   'P 1'
#
loop_
_entity.id
_entity.type
_entity.pdbx_description
1 polymer ?
#
loop_
_entity_poly.entity_id
_entity_poly.type
_entity_poly.pdbx_seq_one_letter_code
_entity_poly.pdbx_strand_id
1 'polypeptide(L)'
;PMPDGETVASFAAHGATMAVYLSAARNKALQQALLEGGYAPETPCIIGYAVTWPEEMMFRCDLAHLSETMRNHKLWKHAVVLVGPALADGPIETRSHLYHPGFRHEYRAADADAHADLTTHGTRGVYDQSTTPDPKDNS
;
A
#
# COMPACT_ATOMS: atom_id res chain seq x y z
N PRO A 1 -9.78 -5.37 -23.52
CA PRO A 1 -10.06 -3.94 -23.43
C PRO A 1 -10.75 -3.67 -22.10
N MET A 2 -10.31 -2.61 -21.42
CA MET A 2 -10.99 -2.15 -20.21
C MET A 2 -12.31 -1.47 -20.62
N PRO A 3 -13.37 -1.58 -19.81
CA PRO A 3 -14.61 -0.85 -20.05
C PRO A 3 -14.38 0.66 -20.10
N ASP A 4 -15.26 1.37 -20.82
CA ASP A 4 -15.20 2.83 -20.88
C ASP A 4 -15.39 3.43 -19.48
N GLY A 5 -14.47 4.32 -19.10
CA GLY A 5 -14.43 4.94 -17.77
C GLY A 5 -13.62 4.19 -16.72
N GLU A 6 -13.24 2.93 -16.93
CA GLU A 6 -12.39 2.13 -16.03
C GLU A 6 -10.93 2.19 -16.50
N THR A 7 -10.29 3.32 -16.37
CA THR A 7 -8.88 3.50 -16.73
C THR A 7 -8.00 3.51 -15.50
N VAL A 8 -6.70 3.21 -15.67
CA VAL A 8 -5.73 3.34 -14.58
C VAL A 8 -5.75 4.75 -13.99
N ALA A 9 -5.88 5.77 -14.85
CA ALA A 9 -5.96 7.15 -14.40
C ALA A 9 -7.22 7.44 -13.56
N SER A 10 -8.38 6.86 -13.93
CA SER A 10 -9.60 7.04 -13.13
C SER A 10 -9.51 6.39 -11.76
N PHE A 11 -8.89 5.22 -11.64
CA PHE A 11 -8.63 4.60 -10.35
C PHE A 11 -7.59 5.36 -9.54
N ALA A 12 -6.56 5.91 -10.18
CA ALA A 12 -5.53 6.72 -9.54
C ALA A 12 -6.11 8.00 -8.89
N ALA A 13 -7.16 8.57 -9.47
CA ALA A 13 -7.83 9.76 -8.95
C ALA A 13 -8.39 9.58 -7.52
N HIS A 14 -8.61 8.35 -7.08
CA HIS A 14 -9.05 8.06 -5.72
C HIS A 14 -7.92 8.14 -4.67
N GLY A 15 -6.66 8.22 -5.07
CA GLY A 15 -5.51 8.26 -4.16
C GLY A 15 -5.33 7.00 -3.31
N ALA A 16 -6.02 5.91 -3.64
CA ALA A 16 -5.97 4.65 -2.92
C ALA A 16 -4.70 3.86 -3.26
N THR A 17 -4.34 2.90 -2.41
CA THR A 17 -3.29 1.94 -2.78
C THR A 17 -3.83 0.97 -3.83
N MET A 18 -3.10 0.84 -4.93
CA MET A 18 -3.43 -0.03 -6.04
C MET A 18 -2.40 -1.14 -6.21
N ALA A 19 -2.86 -2.33 -6.57
CA ALA A 19 -2.04 -3.42 -7.07
C ALA A 19 -2.28 -3.59 -8.56
N VAL A 20 -1.24 -3.42 -9.36
CA VAL A 20 -1.33 -3.50 -10.83
C VAL A 20 -0.50 -4.67 -11.32
N TYR A 21 -1.17 -5.65 -11.90
CA TYR A 21 -0.51 -6.79 -12.53
C TYR A 21 -0.17 -6.44 -13.97
N LEU A 22 1.11 -6.40 -14.27
CA LEU A 22 1.60 -5.99 -15.57
C LEU A 22 2.03 -7.16 -16.45
N SER A 23 1.58 -7.13 -17.69
CA SER A 23 2.40 -7.63 -18.77
C SER A 23 3.39 -6.52 -19.16
N ALA A 24 4.62 -6.84 -19.09
CA ALA A 24 5.85 -6.06 -19.02
C ALA A 24 6.08 -4.92 -20.03
N ALA A 25 5.38 -4.89 -21.15
CA ALA A 25 5.67 -3.92 -22.22
C ALA A 25 5.11 -2.50 -21.95
N ARG A 26 4.38 -2.31 -20.85
CA ARG A 26 3.61 -1.08 -20.60
C ARG A 26 4.02 -0.29 -19.36
N ASN A 27 5.21 -0.53 -18.81
CA ASN A 27 5.65 0.14 -17.58
C ASN A 27 5.66 1.69 -17.70
N LYS A 28 6.11 2.22 -18.86
CA LYS A 28 6.10 3.66 -19.10
C LYS A 28 4.69 4.21 -19.22
N ALA A 29 3.80 3.49 -19.90
CA ALA A 29 2.39 3.89 -20.04
C ALA A 29 1.66 3.82 -18.70
N LEU A 30 1.98 2.83 -17.85
CA LEU A 30 1.46 2.75 -16.49
C LEU A 30 1.90 3.95 -15.65
N GLN A 31 3.20 4.23 -15.61
CA GLN A 31 3.73 5.38 -14.88
C GLN A 31 3.04 6.68 -15.30
N GLN A 32 2.90 6.91 -16.60
CA GLN A 32 2.24 8.09 -17.14
C GLN A 32 0.76 8.15 -16.72
N ALA A 33 0.01 7.06 -16.85
CA ALA A 33 -1.40 7.01 -16.48
C ALA A 33 -1.63 7.26 -14.98
N LEU A 34 -0.73 6.79 -14.12
CA LEU A 34 -0.80 7.03 -12.67
C LEU A 34 -0.55 8.50 -12.34
N LEU A 35 0.45 9.13 -12.98
CA LEU A 35 0.73 10.56 -12.83
C LEU A 35 -0.44 11.42 -13.35
N GLU A 36 -0.97 11.11 -14.52
CA GLU A 36 -2.14 11.79 -15.10
C GLU A 36 -3.38 11.64 -14.24
N GLY A 37 -3.52 10.50 -13.56
CA GLY A 37 -4.61 10.23 -12.61
C GLY A 37 -4.51 10.98 -11.29
N GLY A 38 -3.38 11.65 -11.01
CA GLY A 38 -3.23 12.55 -9.86
C GLY A 38 -2.32 12.06 -8.75
N TYR A 39 -1.65 10.91 -8.88
CA TYR A 39 -0.59 10.56 -7.95
C TYR A 39 0.60 11.51 -8.08
N ALA A 40 1.14 11.94 -6.93
CA ALA A 40 2.37 12.73 -6.92
C ALA A 40 3.56 11.91 -7.43
N PRO A 41 4.58 12.53 -8.07
CA PRO A 41 5.78 11.84 -8.53
C PRO A 41 6.53 11.07 -7.42
N GLU A 42 6.43 11.53 -6.17
CA GLU A 42 7.04 10.95 -4.97
C GLU A 42 6.21 9.80 -4.37
N THR A 43 5.05 9.49 -4.96
CA THR A 43 4.21 8.39 -4.46
C THR A 43 5.01 7.09 -4.43
N PRO A 44 5.08 6.41 -3.28
CA PRO A 44 5.87 5.20 -3.15
C PRO A 44 5.30 4.06 -3.97
N CYS A 45 6.20 3.32 -4.59
CA CYS A 45 5.93 2.11 -5.36
C CYS A 45 6.75 0.94 -4.83
N ILE A 46 6.14 -0.23 -4.81
CA ILE A 46 6.82 -1.50 -4.57
C ILE A 46 6.60 -2.39 -5.78
N ILE A 47 7.69 -2.92 -6.34
CA ILE A 47 7.66 -3.84 -7.46
C ILE A 47 8.00 -5.22 -6.92
N GLY A 48 7.05 -6.15 -6.94
CA GLY A 48 7.29 -7.55 -6.65
C GLY A 48 7.51 -8.32 -7.95
N TYR A 49 8.63 -9.01 -8.06
CA TYR A 49 8.95 -9.87 -9.19
C TYR A 49 8.95 -11.32 -8.76
N ALA A 50 8.32 -12.19 -9.54
CA ALA A 50 8.25 -13.64 -9.31
C ALA A 50 7.85 -13.97 -7.84
N VAL A 51 6.92 -13.22 -7.28
CA VAL A 51 6.48 -13.34 -5.87
C VAL A 51 6.08 -14.80 -5.59
N THR A 52 6.57 -15.33 -4.50
CA THR A 52 6.44 -16.74 -4.06
C THR A 52 7.32 -17.76 -4.79
N TRP A 53 8.08 -17.35 -5.79
CA TRP A 53 9.03 -18.21 -6.49
C TRP A 53 10.43 -18.10 -5.87
N PRO A 54 11.34 -19.06 -6.10
CA PRO A 54 12.72 -18.98 -5.58
C PRO A 54 13.48 -17.73 -6.04
N GLU A 55 13.10 -17.17 -7.18
CA GLU A 55 13.70 -15.96 -7.78
C GLU A 55 13.01 -14.68 -7.34
N GLU A 56 12.19 -14.72 -6.30
CA GLU A 56 11.49 -13.54 -5.79
C GLU A 56 12.43 -12.38 -5.51
N MET A 57 12.06 -11.20 -6.02
CA MET A 57 12.75 -9.95 -5.75
C MET A 57 11.74 -8.84 -5.47
N MET A 58 12.10 -7.94 -4.58
CA MET A 58 11.30 -6.78 -4.22
C MET A 58 12.11 -5.50 -4.42
N PHE A 59 11.53 -4.51 -5.10
CA PHE A 59 12.16 -3.23 -5.35
C PHE A 59 11.24 -2.11 -4.86
N ARG A 60 11.80 -1.11 -4.21
CA ARG A 60 11.09 0.08 -3.80
C ARG A 60 11.61 1.28 -4.59
N CYS A 61 10.71 2.12 -5.07
CA CYS A 61 11.04 3.36 -5.77
C CYS A 61 9.89 4.36 -5.65
N ASP A 62 10.14 5.59 -6.05
CA ASP A 62 9.09 6.58 -6.28
C ASP A 62 8.43 6.36 -7.65
N LEU A 63 7.19 6.83 -7.80
CA LEU A 63 6.44 6.72 -9.04
C LEU A 63 7.18 7.34 -10.23
N ALA A 64 7.90 8.45 -10.03
CA ALA A 64 8.71 9.09 -11.05
C ALA A 64 9.78 8.17 -11.64
N HIS A 65 10.28 7.19 -10.87
CA HIS A 65 11.35 6.28 -11.26
C HIS A 65 10.87 4.85 -11.57
N LEU A 66 9.55 4.60 -11.54
CA LEU A 66 8.96 3.27 -11.71
C LEU A 66 9.44 2.59 -13.01
N SER A 67 9.28 3.25 -14.14
CA SER A 67 9.64 2.71 -15.45
C SER A 67 11.15 2.46 -15.60
N GLU A 68 11.96 3.33 -15.04
CA GLU A 68 13.42 3.19 -15.03
C GLU A 68 13.86 1.99 -14.18
N THR A 69 13.34 1.87 -12.98
CA THR A 69 13.61 0.76 -12.07
C THR A 69 13.25 -0.58 -12.72
N MET A 70 12.08 -0.67 -13.34
CA MET A 70 11.65 -1.89 -14.04
C MET A 70 12.56 -2.26 -15.22
N ARG A 71 13.05 -1.26 -15.96
CA ARG A 71 13.99 -1.49 -17.09
C ARG A 71 15.36 -1.92 -16.60
N ASN A 72 15.90 -1.24 -15.61
CA ASN A 72 17.24 -1.53 -15.08
C ASN A 72 17.36 -2.93 -14.52
N HIS A 73 16.28 -3.44 -13.91
CA HIS A 73 16.23 -4.81 -13.38
C HIS A 73 15.61 -5.83 -14.34
N LYS A 74 15.29 -5.43 -15.57
CA LYS A 74 14.72 -6.32 -16.62
C LYS A 74 13.44 -7.04 -16.18
N LEU A 75 12.58 -6.36 -15.45
CA LEU A 75 11.35 -6.92 -14.88
C LEU A 75 10.22 -6.93 -15.92
N TRP A 76 10.34 -7.75 -16.94
CA TRP A 76 9.42 -7.76 -18.09
C TRP A 76 8.19 -8.66 -17.91
N LYS A 77 8.23 -9.63 -17.03
CA LYS A 77 7.17 -10.61 -16.79
C LYS A 77 7.04 -10.86 -15.30
N HIS A 78 5.90 -11.45 -14.89
CA HIS A 78 5.68 -11.87 -13.52
C HIS A 78 5.88 -10.77 -12.46
N ALA A 79 5.63 -9.51 -12.83
CA ALA A 79 5.73 -8.38 -11.93
C ALA A 79 4.36 -7.89 -11.48
N VAL A 80 4.26 -7.53 -10.21
CA VAL A 80 3.16 -6.78 -9.63
C VAL A 80 3.70 -5.45 -9.12
N VAL A 81 3.00 -4.37 -9.41
CA VAL A 81 3.33 -3.03 -8.92
C VAL A 81 2.29 -2.64 -7.90
N LEU A 82 2.73 -2.40 -6.67
CA LEU A 82 1.93 -1.73 -5.65
C LEU A 82 2.27 -0.25 -5.70
N VAL A 83 1.27 0.61 -5.71
CA VAL A 83 1.44 2.07 -5.71
C VAL A 83 0.43 2.71 -4.79
N GLY A 84 0.87 3.66 -3.99
CA GLY A 84 -0.02 4.44 -3.13
C GLY A 84 0.66 5.04 -1.91
N PRO A 85 0.06 6.12 -1.34
CA PRO A 85 0.63 6.82 -0.18
C PRO A 85 0.80 5.92 1.06
N ALA A 86 -0.06 4.91 1.23
CA ALA A 86 0.01 3.98 2.36
C ALA A 86 1.27 3.09 2.37
N LEU A 87 2.03 3.08 1.28
CA LEU A 87 3.31 2.36 1.19
C LEU A 87 4.50 3.18 1.68
N ALA A 88 4.29 4.44 2.07
CA ALA A 88 5.32 5.29 2.64
C ALA A 88 5.84 4.72 3.97
N ASP A 89 7.14 4.86 4.21
CA ASP A 89 7.73 4.58 5.51
C ASP A 89 7.36 5.73 6.46
N GLY A 90 6.81 5.40 7.62
CA GLY A 90 6.45 6.41 8.60
C GLY A 90 5.16 6.09 9.36
N PRO A 91 4.74 6.98 10.24
CA PRO A 91 3.49 6.82 10.98
C PRO A 91 2.29 6.85 10.02
N ILE A 92 1.29 6.04 10.30
CA ILE A 92 0.01 6.06 9.57
C ILE A 92 -0.72 7.34 9.95
N GLU A 93 -0.83 8.28 9.01
CA GLU A 93 -1.48 9.57 9.25
C GLU A 93 -3.01 9.44 9.32
N THR A 94 -3.57 8.49 8.57
CA THR A 94 -5.02 8.25 8.54
C THR A 94 -5.35 6.80 8.75
N ARG A 95 -6.31 6.52 9.64
CA ARG A 95 -6.87 5.19 9.87
C ARG A 95 -8.30 5.11 9.37
N SER A 96 -8.69 3.94 8.90
CA SER A 96 -10.10 3.68 8.64
C SER A 96 -10.89 3.84 9.94
N HIS A 97 -11.99 4.59 9.86
CA HIS A 97 -12.90 4.79 10.99
C HIS A 97 -13.41 3.47 11.58
N LEU A 98 -13.53 2.44 10.77
CA LEU A 98 -13.95 1.09 11.17
C LEU A 98 -13.00 0.47 12.23
N TYR A 99 -11.71 0.80 12.19
CA TYR A 99 -10.71 0.27 13.14
C TYR A 99 -10.43 1.22 14.31
N HIS A 100 -11.18 2.33 14.41
CA HIS A 100 -11.05 3.22 15.55
C HIS A 100 -11.61 2.54 16.82
N PRO A 101 -10.93 2.63 17.98
CA PRO A 101 -11.39 1.99 19.23
C PRO A 101 -12.80 2.43 19.64
N GLY A 102 -13.19 3.68 19.38
CA GLY A 102 -14.52 4.22 19.64
C GLY A 102 -15.60 3.85 18.63
N PHE A 103 -15.26 3.10 17.56
CA PHE A 103 -16.25 2.69 16.58
C PHE A 103 -17.04 1.47 17.08
N ARG A 104 -18.35 1.60 17.06
CA ARG A 104 -19.30 0.53 17.48
C ARG A 104 -20.03 -0.03 16.27
N HIS A 105 -20.13 -1.34 16.20
CA HIS A 105 -20.99 -2.03 15.26
C HIS A 105 -21.58 -3.32 15.91
N GLU A 106 -22.43 -4.04 15.21
CA GLU A 106 -23.19 -5.18 15.70
C GLU A 106 -22.36 -6.23 16.46
N TYR A 107 -21.12 -6.47 16.01
CA TYR A 107 -20.21 -7.49 16.55
C TYR A 107 -19.08 -6.92 17.40
N ARG A 108 -19.06 -5.61 17.64
CA ARG A 108 -17.99 -4.97 18.41
C ARG A 108 -18.50 -3.78 19.19
N ALA A 109 -18.33 -3.83 20.51
CA ALA A 109 -18.56 -2.66 21.37
C ALA A 109 -17.41 -1.66 21.23
N ALA A 110 -17.69 -0.37 21.39
CA ALA A 110 -16.67 0.65 21.50
C ALA A 110 -15.96 0.53 22.88
N ASP A 111 -14.65 0.80 22.90
CA ASP A 111 -13.92 0.91 24.16
C ASP A 111 -14.41 2.14 24.93
N ALA A 112 -14.72 1.94 26.22
CA ALA A 112 -15.30 2.98 27.07
C ALA A 112 -14.40 4.21 27.22
N ASP A 113 -13.09 4.03 27.15
CA ASP A 113 -12.08 5.09 27.31
C ASP A 113 -11.72 5.79 25.99
N ALA A 114 -12.26 5.34 24.86
CA ALA A 114 -11.95 5.88 23.53
C ALA A 114 -12.83 7.06 23.11
N HIS A 115 -13.69 7.56 24.00
CA HIS A 115 -14.68 8.59 23.67
C HIS A 115 -14.09 9.98 23.37
N ALA A 116 -12.81 10.22 23.62
CA ALA A 116 -12.25 11.55 23.52
C ALA A 116 -11.85 11.97 22.10
N ASP A 117 -11.76 11.08 21.11
CA ASP A 117 -11.09 11.46 19.87
C ASP A 117 -11.49 10.72 18.59
N LEU A 118 -12.76 10.70 18.27
CA LEU A 118 -13.21 10.30 16.93
C LEU A 118 -12.80 11.29 15.82
N THR A 119 -12.30 12.45 16.20
CA THR A 119 -11.93 13.55 15.28
C THR A 119 -10.43 13.74 15.13
N THR A 120 -9.62 13.27 16.06
CA THR A 120 -8.17 13.34 15.96
C THR A 120 -7.64 12.06 15.29
N HIS A 121 -6.90 12.24 14.24
CA HIS A 121 -6.17 11.21 13.55
C HIS A 121 -5.07 10.65 14.49
N GLY A 122 -5.49 9.77 15.39
CA GLY A 122 -4.64 9.25 16.45
C GLY A 122 -3.53 8.35 15.92
N THR A 123 -2.35 8.86 15.92
CA THR A 123 -1.08 8.14 15.82
C THR A 123 -0.85 7.31 17.09
N ARG A 124 -1.65 6.27 17.34
CA ARG A 124 -1.33 5.27 18.35
C ARG A 124 -1.73 3.89 17.90
N GLY A 125 -0.75 3.15 17.49
CA GLY A 125 -0.88 1.76 17.15
C GLY A 125 0.32 1.28 16.36
N VAL A 126 1.50 1.66 16.82
CA VAL A 126 2.71 0.92 16.50
C VAL A 126 2.50 -0.46 17.11
N TYR A 127 2.42 -1.48 16.29
CA TYR A 127 2.67 -2.84 16.74
C TYR A 127 4.12 -2.87 17.23
N ASP A 128 4.31 -2.73 18.51
CA ASP A 128 5.58 -3.03 19.16
C ASP A 128 5.79 -4.54 19.04
N GLN A 129 6.64 -4.95 18.11
CA GLN A 129 7.07 -6.34 17.95
C GLN A 129 8.11 -6.75 18.98
N SER A 130 8.29 -6.01 20.06
CA SER A 130 9.28 -6.30 21.11
C SER A 130 8.79 -7.23 22.22
N THR A 131 7.54 -7.68 22.21
CA THR A 131 7.08 -8.72 23.13
C THR A 131 7.11 -10.10 22.46
N THR A 132 8.29 -10.64 22.30
CA THR A 132 8.49 -12.09 22.25
C THR A 132 8.11 -12.66 23.62
N PRO A 133 7.17 -13.58 23.71
CA PRO A 133 6.93 -14.30 24.98
C PRO A 133 8.16 -15.15 25.28
N ASP A 134 8.69 -14.92 26.46
CA ASP A 134 9.81 -15.70 27.05
C ASP A 134 9.38 -17.19 27.14
N PRO A 135 10.10 -18.15 26.53
CA PRO A 135 9.76 -19.55 26.60
C PRO A 135 10.36 -20.21 27.85
N LYS A 136 10.01 -19.72 29.04
CA LYS A 136 10.38 -20.36 30.31
C LYS A 136 9.27 -20.16 31.33
N ASP A 137 8.29 -21.03 31.30
CA ASP A 137 7.74 -21.59 32.50
C ASP A 137 7.00 -22.88 32.14
N ASN A 138 7.73 -23.99 32.21
CA ASN A 138 7.17 -25.32 32.29
C ASN A 138 8.00 -26.11 33.33
N SER A 139 7.57 -25.97 34.56
CA SER A 139 7.94 -26.90 35.60
C SER A 139 6.73 -27.24 36.43
#